data_f44518824bc19772dfed546c1d959d10
#
_entry.id   f44518824bc19772dfed546c1d959d10
#
_cell.length_a   1.000
_cell.length_b   1.000
_cell.length_c   1.000
_cell.angle_alpha   90.00
_cell.angle_beta   90.00
_cell.angle_gamma   90.00
#
_symmetry.space_group_name_H-M   'P 1'
#
loop_
_entity.id
_entity.type
_entity.pdbx_description
1 polymer ?
#
loop_
_entity_poly.entity_id
_entity_poly.type
_entity_poly.pdbx_seq_one_letter_code
_entity_poly.pdbx_strand_id
1 'polypeptide(L)'
;MLISPLLGIWLRMPRVGARNEDATEVLADPEVRLSLTARSGPLVVEIEYRVAQDSARAFHNVMQEVQLSRQRNGAYGWSIARDIGDPELWTERYHCPTWLDYLRQRNRPTQSERALHQRAIDFHLGPDPIRVRRMLERPFGSVRWKEDTPDRAANEVLPVVATAAGSST
;
A
#
# COMPACT_ATOMS: atom_id res chain seq x y z
N MET A 1 -34.58 37.81 48.35
CA MET A 1 -33.42 36.91 48.34
C MET A 1 -33.56 35.97 47.13
N LEU A 2 -32.86 36.29 46.08
CA LEU A 2 -32.88 35.51 44.85
C LEU A 2 -31.53 34.83 44.69
N ILE A 3 -31.53 33.50 44.79
CA ILE A 3 -30.34 32.66 44.59
C ILE A 3 -30.37 32.22 43.13
N SER A 4 -29.41 32.72 42.36
CA SER A 4 -29.16 32.34 40.99
C SER A 4 -28.29 31.11 40.91
N PRO A 5 -28.67 29.98 40.31
CA PRO A 5 -27.75 28.89 40.04
C PRO A 5 -26.98 29.17 38.76
N LEU A 6 -25.68 29.36 38.93
CA LEU A 6 -24.70 29.37 37.84
C LEU A 6 -24.64 27.96 37.21
N LEU A 7 -25.26 27.82 36.07
CA LEU A 7 -25.10 26.65 35.20
C LEU A 7 -23.70 26.75 34.57
N GLY A 8 -22.78 26.00 35.15
CA GLY A 8 -21.48 25.76 34.55
C GLY A 8 -21.61 24.93 33.27
N ILE A 9 -21.63 25.61 32.11
CA ILE A 9 -21.52 24.95 30.82
C ILE A 9 -20.08 24.44 30.69
N TRP A 10 -19.91 23.16 30.94
CA TRP A 10 -18.69 22.44 30.57
C TRP A 10 -18.62 22.39 29.04
N LEU A 11 -18.02 23.40 28.44
CA LEU A 11 -17.54 23.35 27.08
C LEU A 11 -16.40 22.34 27.02
N ARG A 12 -16.76 21.12 26.71
CA ARG A 12 -15.81 20.06 26.33
C ARG A 12 -15.23 20.47 24.99
N MET A 13 -14.13 21.24 25.03
CA MET A 13 -13.32 21.47 23.84
C MET A 13 -12.90 20.11 23.27
N PRO A 14 -13.23 19.81 22.02
CA PRO A 14 -12.61 18.68 21.37
C PRO A 14 -11.11 18.99 21.36
N ARG A 15 -10.34 18.12 21.98
CA ARG A 15 -8.89 18.11 21.78
C ARG A 15 -8.68 17.87 20.31
N VAL A 16 -8.38 18.93 19.59
CA VAL A 16 -7.71 18.85 18.30
C VAL A 16 -6.31 18.33 18.63
N GLY A 17 -6.22 17.03 18.79
CA GLY A 17 -4.97 16.35 18.64
C GLY A 17 -4.54 16.63 17.23
N ALA A 18 -3.56 17.48 17.04
CA ALA A 18 -2.81 17.54 15.81
C ALA A 18 -2.15 16.16 15.67
N ARG A 19 -2.90 15.20 15.12
CA ARG A 19 -2.33 14.08 14.48
C ARG A 19 -1.71 14.63 13.21
N ASN A 20 -0.41 14.76 13.21
CA ASN A 20 0.35 14.57 12.01
C ASN A 20 0.06 13.12 11.58
N GLU A 21 -1.09 12.91 10.98
CA GLU A 21 -1.34 11.74 10.18
C GLU A 21 -0.46 11.93 8.96
N ASP A 22 0.77 11.46 9.11
CA ASP A 22 1.65 11.23 7.99
C ASP A 22 0.82 10.49 6.94
N ALA A 23 0.81 11.06 5.77
CA ALA A 23 -0.02 10.72 4.64
C ALA A 23 0.29 9.31 4.12
N THR A 24 0.02 8.32 4.97
CA THR A 24 0.18 6.91 4.65
C THR A 24 -0.99 6.43 3.82
N GLU A 25 -0.73 5.46 2.97
CA GLU A 25 -1.76 4.80 2.19
C GLU A 25 -2.85 4.24 3.11
N VAL A 26 -4.09 4.19 2.61
CA VAL A 26 -5.26 3.68 3.33
C VAL A 26 -5.14 2.19 3.70
N LEU A 27 -4.24 1.47 3.01
CA LEU A 27 -3.97 0.05 3.27
C LEU A 27 -3.08 -0.15 4.49
N ALA A 28 -3.32 -1.25 5.21
CA ALA A 28 -2.52 -1.64 6.37
C ALA A 28 -1.02 -1.76 6.02
N ASP A 29 -0.17 -1.47 7.00
CA ASP A 29 1.27 -1.60 6.87
C ASP A 29 1.69 -3.03 6.52
N PRO A 30 2.72 -3.19 5.67
CA PRO A 30 3.22 -4.50 5.32
C PRO A 30 3.94 -5.16 6.50
N GLU A 31 3.55 -6.39 6.82
CA GLU A 31 4.38 -7.26 7.64
C GLU A 31 5.47 -7.87 6.75
N VAL A 32 6.74 -7.62 7.08
CA VAL A 32 7.88 -8.09 6.29
C VAL A 32 8.68 -9.09 7.11
N ARG A 33 8.75 -10.34 6.62
CA ARG A 33 9.54 -11.41 7.23
C ARG A 33 10.72 -11.84 6.34
N LEU A 34 10.67 -11.49 5.05
CA LEU A 34 11.79 -11.73 4.14
C LEU A 34 12.86 -10.65 4.28
N SER A 35 14.11 -11.03 4.08
CA SER A 35 15.20 -10.05 3.98
C SER A 35 15.07 -9.29 2.67
N LEU A 36 14.50 -8.08 2.74
CA LEU A 36 14.34 -7.20 1.60
C LEU A 36 15.35 -6.06 1.63
N THR A 37 15.79 -5.67 0.45
CA THR A 37 16.55 -4.44 0.23
C THR A 37 15.72 -3.46 -0.58
N ALA A 38 16.19 -2.22 -0.69
CA ALA A 38 15.55 -1.21 -1.51
C ALA A 38 15.32 -1.67 -2.97
N ARG A 39 16.20 -2.52 -3.49
CA ARG A 39 16.19 -3.04 -4.87
C ARG A 39 15.47 -4.37 -5.06
N SER A 40 15.05 -5.02 -3.97
CA SER A 40 14.30 -6.27 -4.07
C SER A 40 13.06 -6.09 -4.91
N GLY A 41 12.86 -6.95 -5.89
CA GLY A 41 11.73 -6.89 -6.81
C GLY A 41 11.86 -7.88 -7.97
N PRO A 42 10.88 -7.88 -8.89
CA PRO A 42 9.61 -7.16 -8.83
C PRO A 42 8.72 -7.59 -7.66
N LEU A 43 7.92 -6.66 -7.16
CA LEU A 43 6.86 -6.99 -6.21
C LEU A 43 5.52 -7.12 -6.90
N VAL A 44 4.75 -8.09 -6.44
CA VAL A 44 3.33 -8.26 -6.80
C VAL A 44 2.50 -7.90 -5.58
N VAL A 45 1.55 -7.01 -5.78
CA VAL A 45 0.55 -6.65 -4.77
C VAL A 45 -0.80 -7.17 -5.23
N GLU A 46 -1.47 -7.90 -4.35
CA GLU A 46 -2.84 -8.36 -4.56
C GLU A 46 -3.73 -7.85 -3.42
N ILE A 47 -4.88 -7.31 -3.80
CA ILE A 47 -5.87 -6.77 -2.88
C ILE A 47 -7.21 -7.41 -3.17
N GLU A 48 -7.79 -8.05 -2.16
CA GLU A 48 -9.07 -8.74 -2.27
C GLU A 48 -10.20 -7.86 -1.72
N TYR A 49 -11.24 -7.66 -2.53
CA TYR A 49 -12.45 -6.92 -2.18
C TYR A 49 -13.65 -7.86 -2.25
N ARG A 50 -14.51 -7.79 -1.26
CA ARG A 50 -15.84 -8.39 -1.34
C ARG A 50 -16.83 -7.32 -1.72
N VAL A 51 -17.49 -7.47 -2.85
CA VAL A 51 -18.36 -6.44 -3.42
C VAL A 51 -19.72 -7.06 -3.74
N ALA A 52 -20.79 -6.40 -3.29
CA ALA A 52 -22.15 -6.82 -3.61
C ALA A 52 -22.35 -6.91 -5.13
N GLN A 53 -23.07 -7.91 -5.59
CA GLN A 53 -23.25 -8.16 -7.01
C GLN A 53 -23.93 -7.02 -7.76
N ASP A 54 -24.87 -6.33 -7.11
CA ASP A 54 -25.56 -5.14 -7.64
C ASP A 54 -24.63 -3.92 -7.75
N SER A 55 -23.57 -3.86 -6.94
CA SER A 55 -22.57 -2.80 -6.92
C SER A 55 -21.38 -3.05 -7.86
N ALA A 56 -21.33 -4.20 -8.51
CA ALA A 56 -20.19 -4.65 -9.32
C ALA A 56 -19.78 -3.63 -10.41
N ARG A 57 -20.76 -3.02 -11.09
CA ARG A 57 -20.48 -2.02 -12.14
C ARG A 57 -19.89 -0.73 -11.55
N ALA A 58 -20.47 -0.25 -10.44
CA ALA A 58 -19.97 0.96 -9.77
C ALA A 58 -18.55 0.74 -9.24
N PHE A 59 -18.30 -0.41 -8.62
CA PHE A 59 -16.96 -0.80 -8.18
C PHE A 59 -15.96 -0.82 -9.35
N HIS A 60 -16.31 -1.50 -10.46
CA HIS A 60 -15.44 -1.57 -11.63
C HIS A 60 -15.08 -0.19 -12.18
N ASN A 61 -16.03 0.76 -12.21
CA ASN A 61 -15.77 2.14 -12.64
C ASN A 61 -14.75 2.85 -11.73
N VAL A 62 -14.89 2.69 -10.42
CA VAL A 62 -13.91 3.23 -9.45
C VAL A 62 -12.53 2.58 -9.66
N MET A 63 -12.48 1.29 -9.93
CA MET A 63 -11.23 0.57 -10.15
C MET A 63 -10.49 1.00 -11.43
N GLN A 64 -11.19 1.52 -12.44
CA GLN A 64 -10.53 2.13 -13.59
C GLN A 64 -9.78 3.43 -13.22
N GLU A 65 -10.35 4.23 -12.32
CA GLU A 65 -9.66 5.41 -11.79
C GLU A 65 -8.46 4.99 -10.91
N VAL A 66 -8.62 3.93 -10.10
CA VAL A 66 -7.53 3.34 -9.29
C VAL A 66 -6.39 2.87 -10.19
N GLN A 67 -6.68 2.19 -11.31
CA GLN A 67 -5.68 1.78 -12.31
C GLN A 67 -4.81 2.96 -12.75
N LEU A 68 -5.44 4.07 -13.14
CA LEU A 68 -4.72 5.25 -13.60
C LEU A 68 -3.85 5.85 -12.48
N SER A 69 -4.35 5.86 -11.25
CA SER A 69 -3.59 6.30 -10.08
C SER A 69 -2.37 5.41 -9.84
N ARG A 70 -2.53 4.07 -9.85
CA ARG A 70 -1.42 3.12 -9.71
C ARG A 70 -0.35 3.31 -10.77
N GLN A 71 -0.77 3.47 -12.04
CA GLN A 71 0.16 3.68 -13.17
C GLN A 71 0.94 4.99 -13.04
N ARG A 72 0.28 6.10 -12.68
CA ARG A 72 0.98 7.38 -12.45
C ARG A 72 2.03 7.28 -11.36
N ASN A 73 1.81 6.44 -10.38
CA ASN A 73 2.74 6.20 -9.28
C ASN A 73 3.78 5.10 -9.56
N GLY A 74 3.88 4.63 -10.82
CA GLY A 74 4.93 3.71 -11.27
C GLY A 74 4.58 2.22 -11.15
N ALA A 75 3.33 1.87 -10.81
CA ALA A 75 2.87 0.49 -10.92
C ALA A 75 2.68 0.07 -12.37
N TYR A 76 2.87 -1.21 -12.66
CA TYR A 76 2.64 -1.79 -13.99
C TYR A 76 1.93 -3.13 -13.88
N GLY A 77 1.48 -3.68 -15.01
CA GLY A 77 0.79 -4.97 -15.07
C GLY A 77 -0.47 -5.00 -14.21
N TRP A 78 -1.18 -3.88 -14.11
CA TRP A 78 -2.41 -3.80 -13.35
C TRP A 78 -3.52 -4.63 -13.97
N SER A 79 -4.26 -5.33 -13.14
CA SER A 79 -5.45 -6.08 -13.52
C SER A 79 -6.45 -6.11 -12.38
N ILE A 80 -7.72 -6.29 -12.74
CA ILE A 80 -8.80 -6.60 -11.81
C ILE A 80 -9.50 -7.87 -12.29
N ALA A 81 -9.66 -8.83 -11.42
CA ALA A 81 -10.31 -10.11 -11.70
C ALA A 81 -11.49 -10.32 -10.76
N ARG A 82 -12.52 -10.96 -11.26
CA ARG A 82 -13.65 -11.45 -10.48
C ARG A 82 -13.57 -12.96 -10.38
N ASP A 83 -13.75 -13.49 -9.18
CA ASP A 83 -13.72 -14.94 -8.99
C ASP A 83 -14.91 -15.61 -9.68
N ILE A 84 -14.67 -16.76 -10.32
CA ILE A 84 -15.70 -17.48 -11.07
C ILE A 84 -16.63 -18.24 -10.12
N GLY A 85 -16.08 -18.74 -9.01
CA GLY A 85 -16.82 -19.51 -8.00
C GLY A 85 -17.49 -18.65 -6.93
N ASP A 86 -16.97 -17.44 -6.72
CA ASP A 86 -17.50 -16.47 -5.77
C ASP A 86 -17.66 -15.09 -6.44
N PRO A 87 -18.85 -14.79 -6.97
CA PRO A 87 -19.07 -13.57 -7.76
C PRO A 87 -18.99 -12.27 -6.95
N GLU A 88 -18.87 -12.31 -5.64
CA GLU A 88 -18.63 -11.16 -4.80
C GLU A 88 -17.14 -10.90 -4.56
N LEU A 89 -16.27 -11.88 -4.84
CA LEU A 89 -14.84 -11.76 -4.64
C LEU A 89 -14.16 -11.15 -5.86
N TRP A 90 -13.46 -10.04 -5.65
CA TRP A 90 -12.67 -9.34 -6.64
C TRP A 90 -11.22 -9.23 -6.17
N THR A 91 -10.27 -9.38 -7.09
CA THR A 91 -8.84 -9.24 -6.83
C THR A 91 -8.23 -8.19 -7.74
N GLU A 92 -7.73 -7.11 -7.15
CA GLU A 92 -6.81 -6.17 -7.81
C GLU A 92 -5.41 -6.75 -7.74
N ARG A 93 -4.68 -6.70 -8.86
CA ARG A 93 -3.27 -7.12 -8.93
C ARG A 93 -2.46 -6.09 -9.70
N TYR A 94 -1.30 -5.74 -9.18
CA TYR A 94 -0.33 -4.88 -9.86
C TYR A 94 1.09 -5.17 -9.40
N HIS A 95 2.06 -4.67 -10.16
CA HIS A 95 3.48 -4.85 -9.92
C HIS A 95 4.14 -3.51 -9.58
N CYS A 96 5.15 -3.57 -8.72
CA CYS A 96 6.10 -2.49 -8.49
C CYS A 96 7.51 -2.97 -8.86
N PRO A 97 8.33 -2.14 -9.52
CA PRO A 97 9.67 -2.55 -9.94
C PRO A 97 10.55 -2.99 -8.77
N THR A 98 10.51 -2.25 -7.65
CA THR A 98 11.31 -2.54 -6.46
C THR A 98 10.52 -2.32 -5.18
N TRP A 99 11.06 -2.84 -4.08
CA TRP A 99 10.55 -2.58 -2.72
C TRP A 99 10.54 -1.08 -2.40
N LEU A 100 11.58 -0.35 -2.81
CA LEU A 100 11.65 1.10 -2.60
C LEU A 100 10.56 1.84 -3.37
N ASP A 101 10.27 1.43 -4.61
CA ASP A 101 9.20 2.04 -5.40
C ASP A 101 7.84 1.81 -4.77
N TYR A 102 7.60 0.60 -4.26
CA TYR A 102 6.40 0.29 -3.50
C TYR A 102 6.26 1.18 -2.25
N LEU A 103 7.31 1.35 -1.46
CA LEU A 103 7.29 2.23 -0.28
C LEU A 103 7.05 3.70 -0.67
N ARG A 104 7.63 4.15 -1.78
CA ARG A 104 7.39 5.51 -2.30
C ARG A 104 5.93 5.72 -2.68
N GLN A 105 5.32 4.75 -3.34
CA GLN A 105 3.90 4.79 -3.67
C GLN A 105 3.02 4.88 -2.42
N ARG A 106 3.37 4.17 -1.35
CA ARG A 106 2.64 4.24 -0.09
C ARG A 106 2.76 5.58 0.62
N ASN A 107 3.92 6.21 0.56
CA ASN A 107 4.25 7.37 1.37
C ASN A 107 3.94 8.70 0.68
N ARG A 108 3.60 8.69 -0.61
CA ARG A 108 3.40 9.91 -1.42
C ARG A 108 2.03 10.09 -2.04
N PRO A 109 0.96 9.38 -1.66
CA PRO A 109 -0.32 9.59 -2.30
C PRO A 109 -0.82 11.01 -1.98
N THR A 110 -1.39 11.65 -2.98
CA THR A 110 -2.11 12.90 -2.80
C THR A 110 -3.39 12.67 -2.00
N GLN A 111 -3.99 13.73 -1.48
CA GLN A 111 -5.26 13.62 -0.78
C GLN A 111 -6.37 13.05 -1.68
N SER A 112 -6.37 13.43 -2.96
CA SER A 112 -7.32 12.90 -3.94
C SER A 112 -7.13 11.41 -4.23
N GLU A 113 -5.88 10.94 -4.27
CA GLU A 113 -5.57 9.51 -4.46
C GLU A 113 -5.98 8.68 -3.23
N ARG A 114 -5.77 9.21 -2.03
CA ARG A 114 -6.27 8.56 -0.81
C ARG A 114 -7.79 8.47 -0.79
N ALA A 115 -8.47 9.55 -1.16
CA ALA A 115 -9.93 9.56 -1.25
C ALA A 115 -10.44 8.56 -2.30
N LEU A 116 -9.74 8.43 -3.43
CA LEU A 116 -10.06 7.46 -4.47
C LEU A 116 -9.90 6.01 -3.97
N HIS A 117 -8.77 5.71 -3.33
CA HIS A 117 -8.54 4.39 -2.77
C HIS A 117 -9.53 4.06 -1.66
N GLN A 118 -9.92 5.03 -0.84
CA GLN A 118 -10.95 4.85 0.17
C GLN A 118 -12.30 4.54 -0.47
N ARG A 119 -12.68 5.22 -1.54
CA ARG A 119 -13.91 4.91 -2.30
C ARG A 119 -13.94 3.47 -2.79
N ALA A 120 -12.80 2.91 -3.21
CA ALA A 120 -12.72 1.50 -3.59
C ALA A 120 -12.92 0.58 -2.38
N ILE A 121 -12.31 0.92 -1.24
CA ILE A 121 -12.44 0.15 0.01
C ILE A 121 -13.87 0.19 0.55
N ASP A 122 -14.58 1.30 0.40
CA ASP A 122 -15.96 1.47 0.89
C ASP A 122 -16.96 0.49 0.22
N PHE A 123 -16.60 -0.12 -0.91
CA PHE A 123 -17.39 -1.20 -1.51
C PHE A 123 -17.20 -2.55 -0.80
N HIS A 124 -16.19 -2.67 0.06
CA HIS A 124 -15.89 -3.94 0.71
C HIS A 124 -16.95 -4.31 1.75
N LEU A 125 -17.48 -5.53 1.64
CA LEU A 125 -18.49 -6.07 2.53
C LEU A 125 -17.85 -6.90 3.66
N GLY A 126 -18.52 -6.90 4.80
CA GLY A 126 -18.17 -7.72 5.95
C GLY A 126 -17.36 -6.98 7.01
N PRO A 127 -17.20 -7.61 8.18
CA PRO A 127 -16.51 -7.00 9.31
C PRO A 127 -14.98 -7.04 9.20
N ASP A 128 -14.47 -7.95 8.35
CA ASP A 128 -13.03 -8.12 8.19
C ASP A 128 -12.46 -7.03 7.26
N PRO A 129 -11.26 -6.54 7.54
CA PRO A 129 -10.60 -5.61 6.64
C PRO A 129 -10.25 -6.27 5.31
N ILE A 130 -10.08 -5.46 4.25
CA ILE A 130 -9.59 -5.96 2.97
C ILE A 130 -8.26 -6.70 3.15
N ARG A 131 -8.13 -7.83 2.44
CA ARG A 131 -6.91 -8.62 2.48
C ARG A 131 -5.93 -8.09 1.45
N VAL A 132 -4.72 -7.80 1.91
CA VAL A 132 -3.62 -7.36 1.05
C VAL A 132 -2.47 -8.34 1.14
N ARG A 133 -2.08 -8.91 0.01
CA ARG A 133 -0.87 -9.74 -0.12
C ARG A 133 0.20 -8.99 -0.87
N ARG A 134 1.42 -9.11 -0.42
CA ARG A 134 2.60 -8.54 -1.05
C ARG A 134 3.61 -9.64 -1.23
N MET A 135 4.00 -9.88 -2.47
CA MET A 135 4.83 -11.02 -2.84
C MET A 135 6.04 -10.54 -3.62
N LEU A 136 7.18 -11.15 -3.35
CA LEU A 136 8.38 -10.98 -4.17
C LEU A 136 8.30 -11.95 -5.34
N GLU A 137 8.18 -11.43 -6.55
CA GLU A 137 8.11 -12.26 -7.74
C GLU A 137 9.51 -12.76 -8.11
N ARG A 138 9.58 -14.05 -8.45
CA ARG A 138 10.80 -14.69 -8.94
C ARG A 138 10.59 -15.09 -10.39
N PRO A 139 11.16 -14.35 -11.37
CA PRO A 139 11.06 -14.73 -12.77
C PRO A 139 11.62 -16.13 -13.00
N PHE A 140 10.99 -16.89 -13.89
CA PHE A 140 11.47 -18.20 -14.29
C PHE A 140 12.90 -18.11 -14.84
N GLY A 141 13.80 -18.98 -14.35
CA GLY A 141 15.22 -18.96 -14.74
C GLY A 141 16.09 -18.03 -13.88
N SER A 142 15.53 -17.27 -12.97
CA SER A 142 16.33 -16.57 -11.99
C SER A 142 16.93 -17.57 -11.00
N VAL A 143 18.22 -17.43 -10.84
CA VAL A 143 19.20 -18.30 -10.19
C VAL A 143 18.77 -18.89 -8.86
N ARG A 144 19.19 -20.15 -8.67
CA ARG A 144 19.34 -20.92 -7.41
C ARG A 144 18.81 -20.22 -6.17
N TRP A 145 17.54 -20.39 -5.96
CA TRP A 145 16.91 -19.95 -4.75
C TRP A 145 17.29 -20.89 -3.60
N LYS A 146 17.84 -20.32 -2.56
CA LYS A 146 17.95 -20.95 -1.25
C LYS A 146 17.07 -20.16 -0.31
N GLU A 147 16.41 -20.84 0.61
CA GLU A 147 15.41 -20.27 1.51
C GLU A 147 15.92 -19.01 2.24
N ASP A 148 17.17 -18.98 2.61
CA ASP A 148 17.82 -17.87 3.32
C ASP A 148 18.78 -17.03 2.44
N THR A 149 18.72 -17.19 1.12
CA THR A 149 19.60 -16.42 0.25
C THR A 149 19.00 -15.03 0.03
N PRO A 150 19.70 -13.95 0.43
CA PRO A 150 19.31 -12.59 0.10
C PRO A 150 19.07 -12.46 -1.40
N ASP A 151 18.13 -11.65 -1.78
CA ASP A 151 17.91 -11.34 -3.18
C ASP A 151 19.21 -10.87 -3.83
N ARG A 152 19.48 -11.30 -5.05
CA ARG A 152 20.69 -10.91 -5.80
C ARG A 152 20.87 -9.39 -5.86
N ALA A 153 19.77 -8.66 -5.89
CA ALA A 153 19.79 -7.22 -5.79
C ALA A 153 20.36 -6.68 -4.46
N ALA A 154 20.32 -7.49 -3.40
CA ALA A 154 20.92 -7.12 -2.12
C ALA A 154 22.45 -7.10 -2.19
N ASN A 155 23.04 -7.98 -3.00
CA ASN A 155 24.49 -8.07 -3.14
C ASN A 155 25.07 -7.00 -4.07
N GLU A 156 24.23 -6.35 -4.87
CA GLU A 156 24.65 -5.24 -5.74
C GLU A 156 24.69 -3.89 -5.02
N VAL A 157 24.20 -3.82 -3.79
CA VAL A 157 24.21 -2.58 -3.01
C VAL A 157 25.56 -2.29 -2.36
N LEU A 158 26.52 -3.17 -2.48
CA LEU A 158 27.89 -2.92 -2.04
C LEU A 158 28.81 -2.92 -3.27
N PRO A 159 29.58 -1.95 -3.49
CA PRO A 159 30.29 -1.11 -2.57
C PRO A 159 30.25 0.34 -2.98
N VAL A 160 29.88 1.14 -2.15
CA VAL A 160 30.37 2.48 -2.31
C VAL A 160 31.40 2.75 -1.25
N VAL A 161 32.52 3.09 -1.77
CA VAL A 161 33.54 3.86 -1.13
C VAL A 161 34.40 3.15 -0.13
N ALA A 162 35.32 2.50 -0.66
CA ALA A 162 36.63 2.64 -0.08
C ALA A 162 37.56 3.01 -1.21
N THR A 163 37.64 4.25 -1.55
CA THR A 163 38.86 4.76 -2.17
C THR A 163 38.79 6.25 -2.31
N ALA A 164 39.16 6.92 -1.31
CA ALA A 164 39.84 8.18 -1.44
C ALA A 164 40.63 8.43 -0.15
N ALA A 165 41.53 7.55 0.13
CA ALA A 165 42.69 7.93 0.93
C ALA A 165 43.84 8.12 -0.06
N GLY A 166 43.95 9.33 -0.56
CA GLY A 166 45.10 9.73 -1.29
C GLY A 166 46.34 9.55 -0.45
N SER A 167 47.28 8.80 -0.96
CA SER A 167 48.66 8.85 -0.54
C SER A 167 49.32 9.99 -1.30
N SER A 168 49.45 11.12 -0.65
CA SER A 168 50.43 12.10 -1.03
C SER A 168 51.77 11.72 -0.40
N THR A 169 52.71 11.53 -1.19
CA THR A 169 54.14 11.70 -0.90
C THR A 169 54.74 12.49 -2.03
#